data_af01cd706bb03b2f1f88ae5fa31789f0
#
_entry.id   af01cd706bb03b2f1f88ae5fa31789f0
#
_cell.length_a   1.000
_cell.length_b   1.000
_cell.length_c   1.000
_cell.angle_alpha   90.00
_cell.angle_beta   90.00
_cell.angle_gamma   90.00
#
_symmetry.space_group_name_H-M   'P 1'
#
loop_
_entity.id
_entity.type
_entity.pdbx_description
1 polymer ?
#
loop_
_entity_poly.entity_id
_entity_poly.type
_entity_poly.pdbx_seq_one_letter_code
_entity_poly.pdbx_strand_id
1 'polypeptide(L)'
;MRILFITSNRLGDAVLSTGLLAHLSERHPDAALTIACGPLPAPLFRSVPGLERLIPMPKRAWARHWVDLWRACVGTRWDLVVDLRNSAVGRLVLAKRRFFHARAPHLHKVEEIGRVLGLSPPPSPRLWIDAVAEAEADRLLPGGAEPFLAIGPTANWTGKEWPADRFAALAARLTGPGGRLSGRRVAVLAAGPERGRARPVLDALGERAIDLTGRTDPMAAAACVRRAALYVGNDSGLMHIAAAAGTPTVGLFGPGFPETYGPWGMAARTVISRVPRSELLARQKADPQANGLMDGISVEAVEQAADELLGPAAPGPVMPQPREVVTNPCKSPEAGP
;
A
#
# COMPACT_ATOMS: atom_id res chain seq x y z
N MET A 1 10.25 -23.13 -19.93
CA MET A 1 11.31 -22.56 -19.05
C MET A 1 10.87 -22.66 -17.60
N ARG A 2 11.75 -23.03 -16.64
CA ARG A 2 11.42 -23.12 -15.21
C ARG A 2 12.18 -22.05 -14.44
N ILE A 3 11.44 -21.22 -13.69
CA ILE A 3 11.99 -20.11 -12.91
C ILE A 3 11.68 -20.31 -11.44
N LEU A 4 12.70 -20.21 -10.59
CA LEU A 4 12.56 -20.15 -9.14
C LEU A 4 12.77 -18.71 -8.67
N PHE A 5 11.73 -18.13 -8.05
CA PHE A 5 11.77 -16.79 -7.49
C PHE A 5 11.63 -16.85 -5.97
N ILE A 6 12.67 -16.48 -5.24
CA ILE A 6 12.70 -16.49 -3.77
C ILE A 6 12.62 -15.05 -3.27
N THR A 7 11.55 -14.72 -2.56
CA THR A 7 11.32 -13.36 -2.05
C THR A 7 11.07 -13.29 -0.55
N SER A 8 10.62 -12.16 -0.04
CA SER A 8 10.61 -11.81 1.37
C SER A 8 9.48 -12.50 2.16
N ASN A 9 9.72 -12.62 3.49
CA ASN A 9 8.68 -12.97 4.47
C ASN A 9 7.92 -11.72 4.96
N ARG A 10 8.45 -10.51 4.71
CA ARG A 10 7.81 -9.26 5.06
C ARG A 10 6.91 -8.81 3.92
N LEU A 11 5.71 -8.34 4.26
CA LEU A 11 4.70 -7.94 3.28
C LEU A 11 5.20 -6.82 2.36
N GLY A 12 5.74 -5.74 2.93
CA GLY A 12 6.23 -4.60 2.14
C GLY A 12 7.34 -4.97 1.16
N ASP A 13 8.38 -5.69 1.62
CA ASP A 13 9.46 -6.16 0.73
C ASP A 13 8.95 -7.08 -0.39
N ALA A 14 7.95 -7.92 -0.08
CA ALA A 14 7.33 -8.81 -1.07
C ALA A 14 6.59 -8.00 -2.14
N VAL A 15 5.79 -6.99 -1.74
CA VAL A 15 5.13 -6.07 -2.68
C VAL A 15 6.15 -5.36 -3.57
N LEU A 16 7.22 -4.81 -2.98
CA LEU A 16 8.26 -4.10 -3.74
C LEU A 16 9.00 -5.00 -4.73
N SER A 17 8.96 -6.33 -4.53
CA SER A 17 9.57 -7.31 -5.46
C SER A 17 8.65 -7.73 -6.62
N THR A 18 7.37 -7.41 -6.58
CA THR A 18 6.39 -7.84 -7.59
C THR A 18 6.67 -7.25 -8.98
N GLY A 19 7.28 -6.06 -9.05
CA GLY A 19 7.68 -5.47 -10.34
C GLY A 19 8.71 -6.33 -11.08
N LEU A 20 9.72 -6.83 -10.37
CA LEU A 20 10.71 -7.73 -10.96
C LEU A 20 10.07 -9.05 -11.42
N LEU A 21 9.12 -9.57 -10.65
CA LEU A 21 8.36 -10.76 -11.01
C LEU A 21 7.46 -10.52 -12.22
N ALA A 22 6.83 -9.34 -12.34
CA ALA A 22 6.05 -8.94 -13.50
C ALA A 22 6.92 -8.90 -14.77
N HIS A 23 8.11 -8.29 -14.68
CA HIS A 23 9.07 -8.29 -15.77
C HIS A 23 9.45 -9.71 -16.24
N LEU A 24 9.69 -10.64 -15.27
CA LEU A 24 10.01 -12.03 -15.60
C LEU A 24 8.85 -12.75 -16.27
N SER A 25 7.63 -12.58 -15.78
CA SER A 25 6.42 -13.18 -16.34
C SER A 25 6.13 -12.66 -17.76
N GLU A 26 6.29 -11.37 -18.00
CA GLU A 26 6.09 -10.74 -19.31
C GLU A 26 7.20 -11.13 -20.32
N ARG A 27 8.44 -11.22 -19.87
CA ARG A 27 9.59 -11.60 -20.68
C ARG A 27 9.58 -13.09 -21.06
N HIS A 28 8.93 -13.90 -20.24
CA HIS A 28 8.86 -15.36 -20.38
C HIS A 28 7.43 -15.86 -20.13
N PRO A 29 6.46 -15.57 -21.04
CA PRO A 29 5.05 -15.87 -20.82
C PRO A 29 4.74 -17.37 -20.66
N ASP A 30 5.56 -18.24 -21.26
CA ASP A 30 5.42 -19.69 -21.18
C ASP A 30 6.28 -20.32 -20.05
N ALA A 31 6.82 -19.50 -19.15
CA ALA A 31 7.62 -20.01 -18.05
C ALA A 31 6.75 -20.55 -16.92
N ALA A 32 7.13 -21.72 -16.42
CA ALA A 32 6.61 -22.27 -15.18
C ALA A 32 7.30 -21.61 -13.98
N LEU A 33 6.56 -20.79 -13.24
CA LEU A 33 7.05 -20.03 -12.09
C LEU A 33 6.84 -20.81 -10.80
N THR A 34 7.91 -20.99 -10.03
CA THR A 34 7.83 -21.40 -8.62
C THR A 34 8.23 -20.22 -7.76
N ILE A 35 7.33 -19.79 -6.87
CA ILE A 35 7.55 -18.64 -5.99
C ILE A 35 7.65 -19.10 -4.56
N ALA A 36 8.75 -18.77 -3.88
CA ALA A 36 8.96 -19.02 -2.46
C ALA A 36 8.94 -17.71 -1.68
N CYS A 37 8.06 -17.60 -0.68
CA CYS A 37 7.87 -16.37 0.12
C CYS A 37 7.41 -16.71 1.54
N GLY A 38 7.25 -15.69 2.41
CA GLY A 38 6.60 -15.91 3.71
C GLY A 38 5.11 -16.22 3.59
N PRO A 39 4.49 -16.78 4.64
CA PRO A 39 3.05 -17.08 4.64
C PRO A 39 2.19 -15.82 4.48
N LEU A 40 2.55 -14.72 5.16
CA LEU A 40 1.79 -13.47 5.12
C LEU A 40 1.71 -12.87 3.70
N PRO A 41 2.80 -12.73 2.92
CA PRO A 41 2.72 -12.22 1.56
C PRO A 41 2.26 -13.24 0.51
N ALA A 42 2.12 -14.53 0.83
CA ALA A 42 1.76 -15.56 -0.15
C ALA A 42 0.50 -15.22 -0.98
N PRO A 43 -0.58 -14.67 -0.42
CA PRO A 43 -1.76 -14.29 -1.21
C PRO A 43 -1.46 -13.33 -2.36
N LEU A 44 -0.43 -12.47 -2.27
CA LEU A 44 -0.03 -11.54 -3.34
C LEU A 44 0.35 -12.25 -4.65
N PHE A 45 0.73 -13.51 -4.58
CA PHE A 45 1.32 -14.24 -5.70
C PHE A 45 0.39 -15.29 -6.32
N ARG A 46 -0.81 -15.52 -5.73
CA ARG A 46 -1.70 -16.62 -6.15
C ARG A 46 -2.19 -16.52 -7.60
N SER A 47 -2.22 -15.31 -8.16
CA SER A 47 -2.72 -15.05 -9.51
C SER A 47 -1.64 -14.51 -10.46
N VAL A 48 -0.37 -14.75 -10.14
CA VAL A 48 0.75 -14.42 -11.02
C VAL A 48 0.69 -15.29 -12.28
N PRO A 49 0.72 -14.71 -13.49
CA PRO A 49 0.73 -15.48 -14.74
C PRO A 49 1.92 -16.44 -14.78
N GLY A 50 1.67 -17.68 -15.18
CA GLY A 50 2.68 -18.74 -15.22
C GLY A 50 3.02 -19.37 -13.87
N LEU A 51 2.29 -19.03 -12.79
CA LEU A 51 2.50 -19.67 -11.48
C LEU A 51 2.17 -21.17 -11.55
N GLU A 52 3.18 -22.01 -11.37
CA GLU A 52 3.05 -23.47 -11.23
C GLU A 52 2.99 -23.88 -9.76
N ARG A 53 3.83 -23.24 -8.92
CA ARG A 53 3.93 -23.58 -7.49
C ARG A 53 4.16 -22.33 -6.64
N LEU A 54 3.38 -22.23 -5.55
CA LEU A 54 3.61 -21.27 -4.48
C LEU A 54 4.07 -22.03 -3.23
N ILE A 55 5.20 -21.63 -2.65
CA ILE A 55 5.83 -22.28 -1.49
C ILE A 55 5.89 -21.27 -0.34
N PRO A 56 4.85 -21.22 0.52
CA PRO A 56 4.91 -20.44 1.74
C PRO A 56 5.93 -21.04 2.73
N MET A 57 6.84 -20.20 3.23
CA MET A 57 7.92 -20.60 4.15
C MET A 57 7.66 -20.05 5.56
N PRO A 58 6.86 -20.73 6.41
CA PRO A 58 6.72 -20.32 7.80
C PRO A 58 8.08 -20.45 8.51
N LYS A 59 8.46 -19.44 9.29
CA LYS A 59 9.68 -19.53 10.09
C LYS A 59 9.62 -20.74 11.03
N ARG A 60 10.67 -21.56 11.00
CA ARG A 60 10.84 -22.73 11.87
C ARG A 60 12.13 -22.62 12.67
N ALA A 61 12.14 -23.25 13.84
CA ALA A 61 13.35 -23.38 14.64
C ALA A 61 14.51 -23.93 13.81
N TRP A 62 15.76 -23.51 14.12
CA TRP A 62 16.97 -23.94 13.44
C TRP A 62 16.95 -23.72 11.92
N ALA A 63 16.24 -22.69 11.45
CA ALA A 63 16.11 -22.37 10.02
C ALA A 63 15.63 -23.53 9.12
N ARG A 64 14.91 -24.51 9.67
CA ARG A 64 14.44 -25.74 8.96
C ARG A 64 13.59 -25.44 7.72
N HIS A 65 12.91 -24.30 7.68
CA HIS A 65 12.15 -23.86 6.50
C HIS A 65 13.02 -23.72 5.23
N TRP A 66 14.32 -23.48 5.37
CA TRP A 66 15.25 -23.48 4.23
C TRP A 66 15.57 -24.89 3.73
N VAL A 67 15.64 -25.88 4.64
CA VAL A 67 15.80 -27.29 4.28
C VAL A 67 14.55 -27.78 3.57
N ASP A 68 13.38 -27.40 4.05
CA ASP A 68 12.11 -27.76 3.41
C ASP A 68 12.03 -27.16 1.99
N LEU A 69 12.43 -25.88 1.80
CA LEU A 69 12.51 -25.27 0.48
C LEU A 69 13.53 -25.98 -0.42
N TRP A 70 14.71 -26.32 0.11
CA TRP A 70 15.72 -27.04 -0.64
C TRP A 70 15.19 -28.38 -1.13
N ARG A 71 14.57 -29.19 -0.25
CA ARG A 71 13.92 -30.47 -0.61
C ARG A 71 12.87 -30.29 -1.69
N ALA A 72 12.08 -29.23 -1.62
CA ALA A 72 11.03 -28.93 -2.59
C ALA A 72 11.59 -28.53 -3.97
N CYS A 73 12.87 -28.09 -4.05
CA CYS A 73 13.47 -27.52 -5.27
C CYS A 73 14.63 -28.34 -5.85
N VAL A 74 15.30 -29.20 -5.06
CA VAL A 74 16.57 -29.87 -5.44
C VAL A 74 16.42 -30.83 -6.62
N GLY A 75 15.26 -31.49 -6.79
CA GLY A 75 14.99 -32.42 -7.90
C GLY A 75 14.65 -31.74 -9.24
N THR A 76 14.60 -30.39 -9.26
CA THR A 76 14.23 -29.62 -10.44
C THR A 76 15.46 -29.00 -11.09
N ARG A 77 15.57 -29.10 -12.42
CA ARG A 77 16.54 -28.29 -13.20
C ARG A 77 15.91 -26.95 -13.52
N TRP A 78 16.46 -25.90 -12.92
CA TRP A 78 15.99 -24.53 -13.12
C TRP A 78 16.70 -23.87 -14.31
N ASP A 79 15.97 -23.18 -15.15
CA ASP A 79 16.57 -22.36 -16.19
C ASP A 79 17.06 -21.04 -15.58
N LEU A 80 16.30 -20.52 -14.59
CA LEU A 80 16.60 -19.26 -13.90
C LEU A 80 16.27 -19.39 -12.41
N VAL A 81 17.18 -18.90 -11.56
CA VAL A 81 16.94 -18.67 -10.14
C VAL A 81 17.14 -17.20 -9.84
N VAL A 82 16.13 -16.56 -9.27
CA VAL A 82 16.21 -15.19 -8.72
C VAL A 82 15.99 -15.27 -7.23
N ASP A 83 17.02 -15.00 -6.46
CA ASP A 83 17.01 -15.13 -4.99
C ASP A 83 17.25 -13.77 -4.32
N LEU A 84 16.15 -13.12 -3.93
CA LEU A 84 16.16 -11.83 -3.23
C LEU A 84 16.49 -11.96 -1.73
N ARG A 85 16.62 -13.19 -1.24
CA ARG A 85 16.98 -13.49 0.15
C ARG A 85 18.46 -13.86 0.31
N ASN A 86 19.17 -14.01 -0.82
CA ASN A 86 20.57 -14.41 -0.85
C ASN A 86 20.83 -15.72 -0.08
N SER A 87 19.94 -16.68 -0.24
CA SER A 87 19.92 -17.93 0.52
C SER A 87 20.92 -18.96 -0.02
N ALA A 88 21.24 -19.96 0.81
CA ALA A 88 22.00 -21.12 0.37
C ALA A 88 21.23 -21.94 -0.69
N VAL A 89 19.89 -21.99 -0.61
CA VAL A 89 19.05 -22.74 -1.53
C VAL A 89 19.26 -22.30 -2.96
N GLY A 90 19.24 -20.98 -3.23
CA GLY A 90 19.48 -20.45 -4.57
C GLY A 90 20.85 -20.83 -5.16
N ARG A 91 21.83 -21.13 -4.31
CA ARG A 91 23.18 -21.58 -4.73
C ARG A 91 23.26 -23.09 -4.94
N LEU A 92 22.54 -23.87 -4.15
CA LEU A 92 22.64 -25.34 -4.10
C LEU A 92 21.74 -26.07 -5.10
N VAL A 93 20.66 -25.46 -5.58
CA VAL A 93 19.80 -26.09 -6.60
C VAL A 93 20.46 -26.06 -7.97
N LEU A 94 20.12 -27.03 -8.83
CA LEU A 94 20.65 -27.08 -10.20
C LEU A 94 20.01 -25.97 -11.06
N ALA A 95 20.79 -25.01 -11.53
CA ALA A 95 20.30 -23.90 -12.34
C ALA A 95 21.28 -23.48 -13.43
N LYS A 96 20.75 -23.07 -14.60
CA LYS A 96 21.56 -22.53 -15.71
C LYS A 96 22.05 -21.12 -15.42
N ARG A 97 21.16 -20.28 -14.85
CA ARG A 97 21.45 -18.87 -14.52
C ARG A 97 20.96 -18.57 -13.12
N ARG A 98 21.72 -17.74 -12.39
CA ARG A 98 21.39 -17.34 -11.01
C ARG A 98 21.60 -15.85 -10.85
N PHE A 99 20.65 -15.21 -10.18
CA PHE A 99 20.71 -13.81 -9.80
C PHE A 99 20.42 -13.66 -8.32
N PHE A 100 21.28 -12.95 -7.65
CA PHE A 100 21.19 -12.73 -6.21
C PHE A 100 21.07 -11.25 -5.92
N HIS A 101 20.33 -10.94 -4.87
CA HIS A 101 20.21 -9.59 -4.38
C HIS A 101 21.55 -9.10 -3.79
N ALA A 102 21.97 -7.92 -4.24
CA ALA A 102 23.09 -7.18 -3.66
C ALA A 102 22.58 -5.89 -3.04
N ARG A 103 23.03 -5.59 -1.82
CA ARG A 103 22.61 -4.38 -1.11
C ARG A 103 23.14 -3.12 -1.80
N ALA A 104 22.26 -2.11 -1.96
CA ALA A 104 22.61 -0.79 -2.45
C ALA A 104 21.90 0.28 -1.57
N PRO A 105 22.47 0.61 -0.40
CA PRO A 105 21.81 1.35 0.68
C PRO A 105 21.38 2.78 0.32
N HIS A 106 21.85 3.33 -0.80
CA HIS A 106 21.49 4.68 -1.26
C HIS A 106 20.36 4.71 -2.27
N LEU A 107 19.79 3.53 -2.59
CA LEU A 107 18.72 3.40 -3.55
C LEU A 107 17.38 3.11 -2.89
N HIS A 108 16.32 3.50 -3.58
CA HIS A 108 15.01 2.98 -3.25
C HIS A 108 14.98 1.46 -3.45
N LYS A 109 14.18 0.75 -2.63
CA LYS A 109 14.14 -0.73 -2.66
C LYS A 109 13.74 -1.32 -4.01
N VAL A 110 12.87 -0.64 -4.75
CA VAL A 110 12.48 -1.05 -6.12
C VAL A 110 13.67 -0.97 -7.07
N GLU A 111 14.48 0.09 -6.98
CA GLU A 111 15.70 0.24 -7.78
C GLU A 111 16.74 -0.81 -7.43
N GLU A 112 16.95 -1.03 -6.12
CA GLU A 112 17.86 -2.06 -5.61
C GLU A 112 17.47 -3.46 -6.15
N ILE A 113 16.17 -3.78 -6.14
CA ILE A 113 15.63 -5.04 -6.66
C ILE A 113 15.77 -5.11 -8.19
N GLY A 114 15.50 -4.03 -8.92
CA GLY A 114 15.64 -3.97 -10.38
C GLY A 114 17.07 -4.27 -10.85
N ARG A 115 18.07 -3.83 -10.09
CA ARG A 115 19.50 -4.09 -10.37
C ARG A 115 19.88 -5.58 -10.34
N VAL A 116 19.10 -6.43 -9.67
CA VAL A 116 19.33 -7.89 -9.65
C VAL A 116 19.36 -8.46 -11.07
N LEU A 117 18.56 -7.90 -11.98
CA LEU A 117 18.55 -8.26 -13.41
C LEU A 117 19.14 -7.18 -14.31
N GLY A 118 19.80 -6.16 -13.75
CA GLY A 118 20.42 -5.05 -14.50
C GLY A 118 19.39 -4.12 -15.14
N LEU A 119 18.18 -4.00 -14.58
CA LEU A 119 17.09 -3.20 -15.15
C LEU A 119 17.18 -1.73 -14.72
N SER A 120 17.16 -0.83 -15.70
CA SER A 120 17.08 0.62 -15.53
C SER A 120 16.27 1.21 -16.69
N PRO A 121 15.11 1.85 -16.45
CA PRO A 121 14.47 2.03 -15.14
C PRO A 121 14.00 0.71 -14.52
N PRO A 122 13.86 0.65 -13.18
CA PRO A 122 13.38 -0.55 -12.51
C PRO A 122 11.88 -0.74 -12.80
N PRO A 123 11.39 -1.98 -12.92
CA PRO A 123 9.97 -2.24 -13.09
C PRO A 123 9.19 -1.90 -11.82
N SER A 124 8.11 -1.14 -11.96
CA SER A 124 7.23 -0.76 -10.86
C SER A 124 6.52 -1.97 -10.25
N PRO A 125 6.30 -1.99 -8.93
CA PRO A 125 5.49 -3.01 -8.27
C PRO A 125 4.12 -3.16 -8.93
N ARG A 126 3.66 -4.41 -9.07
CA ARG A 126 2.40 -4.77 -9.70
C ARG A 126 1.68 -5.85 -8.90
N LEU A 127 0.37 -5.72 -8.75
CA LEU A 127 -0.48 -6.70 -8.10
C LEU A 127 -1.45 -7.32 -9.12
N TRP A 128 -1.63 -8.64 -9.03
CA TRP A 128 -2.60 -9.38 -9.86
C TRP A 128 -3.84 -9.68 -9.03
N ILE A 129 -4.69 -8.64 -8.88
CA ILE A 129 -5.93 -8.73 -8.12
C ILE A 129 -6.88 -9.66 -8.86
N ASP A 130 -7.26 -10.76 -8.23
CA ASP A 130 -8.10 -11.79 -8.82
C ASP A 130 -9.60 -11.60 -8.47
N ALA A 131 -10.45 -12.38 -9.14
CA ALA A 131 -11.89 -12.33 -8.93
C ALA A 131 -12.31 -12.66 -7.48
N VAL A 132 -11.51 -13.46 -6.76
CA VAL A 132 -11.77 -13.79 -5.35
C VAL A 132 -11.57 -12.56 -4.48
N ALA A 133 -10.47 -11.83 -4.70
CA ALA A 133 -10.18 -10.59 -3.99
C ALA A 133 -11.20 -9.48 -4.31
N GLU A 134 -11.64 -9.40 -5.59
CA GLU A 134 -12.70 -8.47 -5.99
C GLU A 134 -14.03 -8.77 -5.31
N ALA A 135 -14.47 -10.04 -5.32
CA ALA A 135 -15.70 -10.45 -4.65
C ALA A 135 -15.65 -10.20 -3.13
N GLU A 136 -14.48 -10.40 -2.52
CA GLU A 136 -14.30 -10.08 -1.10
C GLU A 136 -14.37 -8.56 -0.85
N ALA A 137 -13.78 -7.74 -1.72
CA ALA A 137 -13.91 -6.30 -1.63
C ALA A 137 -15.37 -5.84 -1.81
N ASP A 138 -16.14 -6.43 -2.74
CA ASP A 138 -17.57 -6.16 -2.92
C ASP A 138 -18.37 -6.47 -1.65
N ARG A 139 -18.04 -7.57 -0.98
CA ARG A 139 -18.69 -7.98 0.27
C ARG A 139 -18.36 -7.06 1.45
N LEU A 140 -17.14 -6.52 1.49
CA LEU A 140 -16.62 -5.74 2.60
C LEU A 140 -16.95 -4.24 2.49
N LEU A 141 -17.06 -3.72 1.28
CA LEU A 141 -17.30 -2.31 1.02
C LEU A 141 -18.78 -2.09 0.76
N PRO A 142 -19.52 -1.44 1.68
CA PRO A 142 -20.96 -1.23 1.50
C PRO A 142 -21.27 -0.23 0.38
N GLY A 143 -22.28 -0.51 -0.39
CA GLY A 143 -22.99 0.48 -1.21
C GLY A 143 -22.37 0.89 -2.53
N GLY A 144 -21.54 0.04 -3.18
CA GLY A 144 -21.01 0.33 -4.54
C GLY A 144 -20.19 1.61 -4.63
N ALA A 145 -19.26 1.60 -5.42
CA ALA A 145 -18.31 2.49 -6.07
C ALA A 145 -18.11 3.98 -5.68
N GLU A 146 -18.63 4.51 -4.59
CA GLU A 146 -18.22 5.85 -4.18
C GLU A 146 -16.81 5.82 -3.56
N PRO A 147 -15.83 6.56 -4.15
CA PRO A 147 -14.50 6.62 -3.60
C PRO A 147 -14.49 7.07 -2.14
N PHE A 148 -13.69 6.44 -1.29
CA PHE A 148 -13.58 6.68 0.15
C PHE A 148 -12.14 7.01 0.53
N LEU A 149 -11.93 7.52 1.75
CA LEU A 149 -10.61 7.63 2.34
C LEU A 149 -10.21 6.29 2.96
N ALA A 150 -9.06 5.74 2.61
CA ALA A 150 -8.48 4.57 3.26
C ALA A 150 -7.38 4.97 4.25
N ILE A 151 -7.38 4.40 5.44
CA ILE A 151 -6.41 4.68 6.50
C ILE A 151 -5.76 3.39 6.98
N GLY A 152 -4.41 3.38 7.04
CA GLY A 152 -3.60 2.33 7.66
C GLY A 152 -2.94 2.84 8.95
N PRO A 153 -3.64 2.82 10.12
CA PRO A 153 -3.16 3.49 11.33
C PRO A 153 -2.13 2.68 12.11
N THR A 154 -1.88 1.43 11.72
CA THR A 154 -0.98 0.52 12.43
C THR A 154 0.28 0.21 11.62
N ALA A 155 1.30 -0.26 12.31
CA ALA A 155 2.54 -0.77 11.73
C ALA A 155 3.03 -1.99 12.54
N ASN A 156 4.05 -2.68 12.02
CA ASN A 156 4.66 -3.81 12.70
C ASN A 156 5.37 -3.45 14.03
N TRP A 157 5.52 -2.16 14.29
CA TRP A 157 6.11 -1.61 15.51
C TRP A 157 5.45 -0.27 15.85
N THR A 158 5.05 -0.10 17.12
CA THR A 158 4.29 1.06 17.61
C THR A 158 4.99 2.41 17.42
N GLY A 159 6.34 2.44 17.50
CA GLY A 159 7.11 3.66 17.26
C GLY A 159 7.00 4.22 15.83
N LYS A 160 6.42 3.48 14.89
CA LYS A 160 6.07 3.94 13.54
C LYS A 160 4.61 4.35 13.40
N GLU A 161 3.83 4.30 14.46
CA GLU A 161 2.40 4.61 14.40
C GLU A 161 2.16 6.08 14.70
N TRP A 162 1.56 6.77 13.74
CA TRP A 162 1.11 8.13 13.93
C TRP A 162 -0.06 8.13 14.91
N PRO A 163 -0.17 9.12 15.82
CA PRO A 163 -1.20 9.15 16.84
C PRO A 163 -2.61 9.00 16.28
N ALA A 164 -3.46 8.21 16.96
CA ALA A 164 -4.80 7.89 16.50
C ALA A 164 -5.71 9.12 16.41
N ASP A 165 -5.56 10.07 17.34
CA ASP A 165 -6.27 11.36 17.34
C ASP A 165 -5.93 12.20 16.12
N ARG A 166 -4.69 12.14 15.62
CA ARG A 166 -4.28 12.83 14.40
C ARG A 166 -4.84 12.19 13.15
N PHE A 167 -4.93 10.84 13.08
CA PHE A 167 -5.66 10.17 12.01
C PHE A 167 -7.13 10.57 12.00
N ALA A 168 -7.77 10.65 13.17
CA ALA A 168 -9.16 11.09 13.31
C ALA A 168 -9.34 12.55 12.88
N ALA A 169 -8.43 13.43 13.29
CA ALA A 169 -8.45 14.84 12.90
C ALA A 169 -8.27 15.03 11.37
N LEU A 170 -7.32 14.30 10.76
CA LEU A 170 -7.14 14.29 9.30
C LEU A 170 -8.40 13.81 8.58
N ALA A 171 -8.99 12.71 9.04
CA ALA A 171 -10.22 12.18 8.47
C ALA A 171 -11.35 13.20 8.56
N ALA A 172 -11.50 13.88 9.70
CA ALA A 172 -12.51 14.93 9.88
C ALA A 172 -12.30 16.11 8.92
N ARG A 173 -11.06 16.55 8.67
CA ARG A 173 -10.74 17.61 7.73
C ARG A 173 -11.01 17.19 6.28
N LEU A 174 -10.56 16.03 5.87
CA LEU A 174 -10.74 15.56 4.49
C LEU A 174 -12.19 15.19 4.16
N THR A 175 -12.93 14.57 5.10
CA THR A 175 -14.30 14.07 4.85
C THR A 175 -15.41 14.93 5.45
N GLY A 176 -15.06 15.96 6.23
CA GLY A 176 -16.01 16.93 6.78
C GLY A 176 -16.48 17.95 5.74
N PRO A 177 -17.39 18.87 6.14
CA PRO A 177 -17.87 19.94 5.26
C PRO A 177 -16.71 20.78 4.70
N GLY A 178 -16.66 20.93 3.37
CA GLY A 178 -15.58 21.67 2.69
C GLY A 178 -14.30 20.89 2.46
N GLY A 179 -14.15 19.69 3.00
CA GLY A 179 -13.01 18.80 2.75
C GLY A 179 -13.04 18.20 1.35
N ARG A 180 -11.88 17.79 0.84
CA ARG A 180 -11.70 17.21 -0.52
C ARG A 180 -12.53 15.95 -0.77
N LEU A 181 -12.80 15.20 0.28
CA LEU A 181 -13.60 13.98 0.27
C LEU A 181 -14.88 14.17 1.10
N SER A 182 -15.47 15.38 1.05
CA SER A 182 -16.64 15.74 1.85
C SER A 182 -17.75 14.69 1.72
N GLY A 183 -18.31 14.27 2.87
CA GLY A 183 -19.37 13.26 2.96
C GLY A 183 -18.92 11.81 2.72
N ARG A 184 -17.66 11.56 2.36
CA ARG A 184 -17.16 10.21 2.10
C ARG A 184 -16.89 9.44 3.40
N ARG A 185 -17.03 8.13 3.31
CA ARG A 185 -16.69 7.21 4.41
C ARG A 185 -15.17 7.02 4.53
N VAL A 186 -14.76 6.44 5.66
CA VAL A 186 -13.34 6.17 5.95
C VAL A 186 -13.16 4.68 6.22
N ALA A 187 -12.42 3.99 5.36
CA ALA A 187 -12.04 2.59 5.57
C ALA A 187 -10.77 2.52 6.40
N VAL A 188 -10.82 1.77 7.50
CA VAL A 188 -9.67 1.54 8.38
C VAL A 188 -9.16 0.12 8.19
N LEU A 189 -7.91 -0.01 7.75
CA LEU A 189 -7.25 -1.29 7.48
C LEU A 189 -6.15 -1.54 8.51
N ALA A 190 -6.10 -2.74 9.06
CA ALA A 190 -5.03 -3.24 9.91
C ALA A 190 -5.01 -4.77 9.88
N ALA A 191 -3.88 -5.39 10.20
CA ALA A 191 -3.81 -6.84 10.38
C ALA A 191 -4.62 -7.27 11.62
N GLY A 192 -5.10 -8.52 11.64
CA GLY A 192 -5.91 -9.04 12.75
C GLY A 192 -5.29 -8.83 14.15
N PRO A 193 -4.00 -9.16 14.37
CA PRO A 193 -3.32 -8.91 15.65
C PRO A 193 -3.19 -7.41 16.02
N GLU A 194 -3.34 -6.52 15.05
CA GLU A 194 -3.19 -5.06 15.23
C GLU A 194 -4.54 -4.36 15.48
N ARG A 195 -5.66 -5.08 15.42
CA ARG A 195 -7.01 -4.53 15.56
C ARG A 195 -7.19 -3.69 16.83
N GLY A 196 -6.64 -4.13 17.97
CA GLY A 196 -6.72 -3.38 19.22
C GLY A 196 -6.08 -2.00 19.13
N ARG A 197 -4.98 -1.85 18.37
CA ARG A 197 -4.27 -0.57 18.16
C ARG A 197 -5.00 0.35 17.18
N ALA A 198 -5.76 -0.21 16.22
CA ALA A 198 -6.60 0.56 15.30
C ALA A 198 -7.91 1.03 15.94
N ARG A 199 -8.32 0.44 17.06
CA ARG A 199 -9.62 0.70 17.72
C ARG A 199 -9.85 2.18 18.06
N PRO A 200 -8.90 2.96 18.59
CA PRO A 200 -9.13 4.38 18.88
C PRO A 200 -9.51 5.20 17.64
N VAL A 201 -8.97 4.87 16.47
CA VAL A 201 -9.35 5.53 15.20
C VAL A 201 -10.76 5.15 14.81
N LEU A 202 -11.13 3.86 14.91
CA LEU A 202 -12.50 3.39 14.61
C LEU A 202 -13.54 4.06 15.51
N ASP A 203 -13.26 4.15 16.80
CA ASP A 203 -14.16 4.77 17.79
C ASP A 203 -14.35 6.26 17.52
N ALA A 204 -13.29 6.98 17.14
CA ALA A 204 -13.37 8.40 16.78
C ALA A 204 -14.15 8.65 15.48
N LEU A 205 -14.12 7.73 14.53
CA LEU A 205 -14.83 7.83 13.25
C LEU A 205 -16.31 7.46 13.38
N GLY A 206 -16.68 6.57 14.33
CA GLY A 206 -18.04 6.12 14.56
C GLY A 206 -18.67 5.51 13.29
N GLU A 207 -19.88 5.91 12.96
CA GLU A 207 -20.66 5.38 11.82
C GLU A 207 -20.04 5.66 10.44
N ARG A 208 -19.13 6.64 10.35
CA ARG A 208 -18.40 6.91 9.11
C ARG A 208 -17.32 5.87 8.80
N ALA A 209 -16.95 5.06 9.79
CA ALA A 209 -15.92 4.03 9.61
C ALA A 209 -16.47 2.85 8.79
N ILE A 210 -15.61 2.32 7.90
CA ILE A 210 -15.69 0.98 7.33
C ILE A 210 -14.59 0.17 8.01
N ASP A 211 -14.96 -0.69 8.96
CA ASP A 211 -13.99 -1.51 9.69
C ASP A 211 -13.54 -2.70 8.84
N LEU A 212 -12.33 -2.62 8.28
CA LEU A 212 -11.66 -3.69 7.55
C LEU A 212 -10.56 -4.37 8.37
N THR A 213 -10.43 -4.03 9.67
CA THR A 213 -9.34 -4.53 10.52
C THR A 213 -9.45 -6.05 10.75
N GLY A 214 -8.43 -6.79 10.33
CA GLY A 214 -8.38 -8.26 10.43
C GLY A 214 -9.38 -9.00 9.53
N ARG A 215 -9.99 -8.30 8.56
CA ARG A 215 -11.02 -8.87 7.68
C ARG A 215 -10.53 -9.12 6.26
N THR A 216 -9.32 -8.72 5.94
CA THR A 216 -8.73 -8.84 4.61
C THR A 216 -7.42 -9.63 4.65
N ASP A 217 -7.19 -10.49 3.68
CA ASP A 217 -5.85 -10.91 3.31
C ASP A 217 -5.16 -9.79 2.49
N PRO A 218 -3.86 -9.87 2.21
CA PRO A 218 -3.16 -8.83 1.45
C PRO A 218 -3.76 -8.54 0.07
N MET A 219 -4.35 -9.53 -0.61
CA MET A 219 -4.91 -9.33 -1.94
C MET A 219 -6.32 -8.71 -1.87
N ALA A 220 -7.14 -9.12 -0.92
CA ALA A 220 -8.42 -8.48 -0.62
C ALA A 220 -8.20 -7.03 -0.15
N ALA A 221 -7.15 -6.77 0.66
CA ALA A 221 -6.77 -5.40 1.02
C ALA A 221 -6.41 -4.57 -0.21
N ALA A 222 -5.66 -5.15 -1.18
CA ALA A 222 -5.34 -4.49 -2.44
C ALA A 222 -6.61 -4.14 -3.25
N ALA A 223 -7.56 -5.07 -3.36
CA ALA A 223 -8.83 -4.85 -4.04
C ALA A 223 -9.67 -3.75 -3.36
N CYS A 224 -9.68 -3.73 -2.02
CA CYS A 224 -10.37 -2.67 -1.27
C CYS A 224 -9.70 -1.30 -1.48
N VAL A 225 -8.38 -1.19 -1.26
CA VAL A 225 -7.70 0.12 -1.33
C VAL A 225 -7.66 0.66 -2.75
N ARG A 226 -7.65 -0.17 -3.79
CA ARG A 226 -7.75 0.26 -5.19
C ARG A 226 -9.00 1.09 -5.49
N ARG A 227 -10.06 0.91 -4.72
CA ARG A 227 -11.33 1.65 -4.83
C ARG A 227 -11.34 2.94 -3.99
N ALA A 228 -10.29 3.19 -3.21
CA ALA A 228 -10.17 4.41 -2.42
C ALA A 228 -9.73 5.59 -3.31
N ALA A 229 -10.22 6.78 -3.00
CA ALA A 229 -9.74 8.02 -3.60
C ALA A 229 -8.32 8.37 -3.13
N LEU A 230 -8.01 8.02 -1.88
CA LEU A 230 -6.73 8.29 -1.23
C LEU A 230 -6.48 7.24 -0.16
N TYR A 231 -5.22 6.84 -0.03
CA TYR A 231 -4.72 6.07 1.11
C TYR A 231 -3.73 6.92 1.93
N VAL A 232 -3.91 6.94 3.25
CA VAL A 232 -2.96 7.54 4.19
C VAL A 232 -2.57 6.51 5.24
N GLY A 233 -1.28 6.28 5.43
CA GLY A 233 -0.86 5.31 6.44
C GLY A 233 0.61 5.37 6.79
N ASN A 234 0.96 4.66 7.84
CA ASN A 234 2.31 4.54 8.34
C ASN A 234 3.21 3.74 7.37
N ASP A 235 4.54 3.85 7.55
CA ASP A 235 5.54 2.99 6.89
C ASP A 235 5.25 1.50 7.21
N SER A 236 4.43 0.87 6.39
CA SER A 236 3.91 -0.49 6.57
C SER A 236 3.68 -1.21 5.24
N GLY A 237 3.40 -2.51 5.31
CA GLY A 237 3.08 -3.30 4.11
C GLY A 237 1.83 -2.83 3.38
N LEU A 238 0.83 -2.30 4.10
CA LEU A 238 -0.41 -1.77 3.52
C LEU A 238 -0.15 -0.52 2.67
N MET A 239 0.76 0.37 3.07
CA MET A 239 1.17 1.52 2.28
C MET A 239 1.74 1.10 0.92
N HIS A 240 2.59 0.07 0.90
CA HIS A 240 3.14 -0.46 -0.35
C HIS A 240 2.07 -1.15 -1.21
N ILE A 241 1.11 -1.85 -0.58
CA ILE A 241 -0.05 -2.42 -1.29
C ILE A 241 -0.86 -1.31 -1.96
N ALA A 242 -1.17 -0.22 -1.25
CA ALA A 242 -1.95 0.89 -1.79
C ALA A 242 -1.25 1.54 -2.99
N ALA A 243 0.04 1.84 -2.87
CA ALA A 243 0.83 2.39 -3.96
C ALA A 243 0.90 1.43 -5.17
N ALA A 244 1.13 0.13 -4.94
CA ALA A 244 1.19 -0.89 -5.99
C ALA A 244 -0.17 -1.19 -6.63
N ALA A 245 -1.28 -0.94 -5.92
CA ALA A 245 -2.65 -1.03 -6.45
C ALA A 245 -3.04 0.20 -7.30
N GLY A 246 -2.17 1.23 -7.36
CA GLY A 246 -2.41 2.47 -8.11
C GLY A 246 -3.22 3.52 -7.36
N THR A 247 -3.48 3.33 -6.07
CA THR A 247 -4.19 4.29 -5.23
C THR A 247 -3.29 5.48 -4.91
N PRO A 248 -3.75 6.75 -5.03
CA PRO A 248 -3.05 7.89 -4.49
C PRO A 248 -2.67 7.64 -3.03
N THR A 249 -1.37 7.72 -2.70
CA THR A 249 -0.87 7.21 -1.42
C THR A 249 0.01 8.22 -0.71
N VAL A 250 -0.33 8.54 0.55
CA VAL A 250 0.52 9.30 1.47
C VAL A 250 1.11 8.34 2.52
N GLY A 251 2.44 8.22 2.51
CA GLY A 251 3.19 7.44 3.49
C GLY A 251 3.79 8.32 4.59
N LEU A 252 3.63 7.92 5.85
CA LEU A 252 4.08 8.67 7.03
C LEU A 252 5.36 8.05 7.62
N PHE A 253 6.41 8.87 7.77
CA PHE A 253 7.73 8.43 8.19
C PHE A 253 8.27 9.24 9.37
N GLY A 254 8.44 8.60 10.51
CA GLY A 254 9.22 9.08 11.65
C GLY A 254 10.63 8.47 11.62
N PRO A 255 10.89 7.39 12.40
CA PRO A 255 12.21 6.74 12.46
C PRO A 255 12.54 5.88 11.22
N GLY A 256 11.59 5.68 10.29
CA GLY A 256 11.77 4.90 9.07
C GLY A 256 12.74 5.52 8.06
N PHE A 257 12.94 4.86 6.91
CA PHE A 257 13.84 5.26 5.84
C PHE A 257 13.03 5.59 4.57
N PRO A 258 12.50 6.81 4.43
CA PRO A 258 11.64 7.18 3.32
C PRO A 258 12.35 7.07 1.96
N GLU A 259 13.64 7.38 1.90
CA GLU A 259 14.47 7.25 0.70
C GLU A 259 14.59 5.81 0.19
N THR A 260 14.48 4.84 1.09
CA THR A 260 14.54 3.39 0.75
C THR A 260 13.16 2.76 0.60
N TYR A 261 12.21 3.19 1.43
CA TYR A 261 10.90 2.54 1.58
C TYR A 261 9.71 3.48 1.41
N GLY A 262 9.89 4.68 0.85
CA GLY A 262 8.75 5.52 0.47
C GLY A 262 7.76 4.78 -0.44
N PRO A 263 6.50 5.19 -0.51
CA PRO A 263 5.55 4.60 -1.45
C PRO A 263 6.02 4.88 -2.88
N TRP A 264 6.06 3.83 -3.72
CA TRP A 264 6.60 3.91 -5.08
C TRP A 264 5.53 4.34 -6.08
N GLY A 265 5.84 5.34 -6.89
CA GLY A 265 5.00 5.78 -8.00
C GLY A 265 4.76 7.29 -8.04
N MET A 266 4.22 7.79 -9.15
CA MET A 266 3.96 9.22 -9.34
C MET A 266 2.79 9.71 -8.46
N ALA A 267 1.80 8.87 -8.22
CA ALA A 267 0.67 9.15 -7.34
C ALA A 267 1.01 8.83 -5.86
N ALA A 268 2.22 9.13 -5.42
CA ALA A 268 2.68 8.87 -4.07
C ALA A 268 3.37 10.10 -3.46
N ARG A 269 3.16 10.31 -2.16
CA ARG A 269 3.83 11.35 -1.37
C ARG A 269 4.32 10.75 -0.06
N THR A 270 5.39 11.32 0.44
CA THR A 270 5.98 10.95 1.72
C THR A 270 5.99 12.17 2.63
N VAL A 271 5.38 12.05 3.81
CA VAL A 271 5.46 13.06 4.87
C VAL A 271 6.42 12.57 5.94
N ILE A 272 7.43 13.35 6.20
CA ILE A 272 8.54 13.02 7.11
C ILE A 272 8.41 13.86 8.38
N SER A 273 8.73 13.24 9.54
CA SER A 273 8.81 13.95 10.81
C SER A 273 9.77 15.14 10.74
N ARG A 274 9.37 16.27 11.35
CA ARG A 274 10.24 17.44 11.51
C ARG A 274 11.40 17.19 12.49
N VAL A 275 11.27 16.19 13.37
CA VAL A 275 12.35 15.76 14.25
C VAL A 275 13.35 14.94 13.43
N PRO A 276 14.65 15.28 13.49
CA PRO A 276 15.68 14.57 12.75
C PRO A 276 15.67 13.07 13.03
N ARG A 277 15.78 12.24 12.00
CA ARG A 277 15.78 10.78 12.13
C ARG A 277 16.87 10.28 13.09
N SER A 278 18.04 10.91 13.12
CA SER A 278 19.12 10.57 14.05
C SER A 278 18.67 10.70 15.51
N GLU A 279 17.90 11.73 15.83
CA GLU A 279 17.34 11.92 17.17
C GLU A 279 16.27 10.88 17.48
N LEU A 280 15.35 10.59 16.53
CA LEU A 280 14.33 9.56 16.70
C LEU A 280 14.96 8.18 16.91
N LEU A 281 16.02 7.84 16.17
CA LEU A 281 16.75 6.59 16.34
C LEU A 281 17.52 6.55 17.67
N ALA A 282 18.03 7.68 18.16
CA ALA A 282 18.68 7.75 19.48
C ALA A 282 17.64 7.52 20.60
N ARG A 283 16.44 8.12 20.50
CA ARG A 283 15.34 7.88 21.43
C ARG A 283 14.91 6.41 21.44
N GLN A 284 14.75 5.81 20.24
CA GLN A 284 14.42 4.38 20.10
C GLN A 284 15.49 3.46 20.70
N LYS A 285 16.78 3.82 20.54
CA LYS A 285 17.88 3.03 21.10
C LYS A 285 17.91 3.13 22.63
N ALA A 286 17.59 4.29 23.19
CA ALA A 286 17.52 4.51 24.63
C ALA A 286 16.31 3.80 25.25
N ASP A 287 15.18 3.80 24.57
CA ASP A 287 13.96 3.11 24.98
C ASP A 287 13.31 2.42 23.75
N PRO A 288 13.45 1.08 23.61
CA PRO A 288 12.80 0.32 22.54
C PRO A 288 11.26 0.42 22.52
N GLN A 289 10.65 0.85 23.63
CA GLN A 289 9.22 1.08 23.78
C GLN A 289 8.84 2.57 23.62
N ALA A 290 9.80 3.42 23.21
CA ALA A 290 9.57 4.85 23.10
C ALA A 290 8.33 5.17 22.26
N ASN A 291 7.44 5.98 22.83
CA ASN A 291 6.27 6.54 22.17
C ASN A 291 6.61 7.91 21.57
N GLY A 292 5.73 8.45 20.72
CA GLY A 292 5.85 9.80 20.19
C GLY A 292 6.94 9.98 19.11
N LEU A 293 7.47 8.90 18.54
CA LEU A 293 8.46 9.01 17.46
C LEU A 293 7.85 9.55 16.14
N MET A 294 6.53 9.60 16.04
CA MET A 294 5.78 10.15 14.91
C MET A 294 5.19 11.54 15.20
N ASP A 295 5.40 12.10 16.39
CA ASP A 295 4.79 13.38 16.82
C ASP A 295 5.28 14.58 16.00
N GLY A 296 6.43 14.47 15.38
CA GLY A 296 6.93 15.50 14.47
C GLY A 296 6.18 15.63 13.14
N ILE A 297 5.17 14.79 12.88
CA ILE A 297 4.31 14.88 11.68
C ILE A 297 3.02 15.60 12.08
N SER A 298 2.77 16.77 11.50
CA SER A 298 1.52 17.51 11.76
C SER A 298 0.39 17.08 10.83
N VAL A 299 -0.86 17.30 11.26
CA VAL A 299 -2.06 17.00 10.45
C VAL A 299 -2.07 17.85 9.18
N GLU A 300 -1.66 19.13 9.28
CA GLU A 300 -1.59 20.07 8.16
C GLU A 300 -0.63 19.59 7.06
N ALA A 301 0.52 19.06 7.43
CA ALA A 301 1.49 18.55 6.46
C ALA A 301 0.94 17.31 5.70
N VAL A 302 0.17 16.46 6.39
CA VAL A 302 -0.45 15.27 5.77
C VAL A 302 -1.64 15.70 4.89
N GLU A 303 -2.45 16.65 5.32
CA GLU A 303 -3.54 17.24 4.56
C GLU A 303 -3.02 17.89 3.26
N GLN A 304 -1.96 18.69 3.33
CA GLN A 304 -1.33 19.29 2.16
C GLN A 304 -0.87 18.21 1.15
N ALA A 305 -0.20 17.15 1.61
CA ALA A 305 0.22 16.05 0.75
C ALA A 305 -0.97 15.30 0.13
N ALA A 306 -2.08 15.19 0.86
CA ALA A 306 -3.33 14.61 0.36
C ALA A 306 -3.95 15.50 -0.74
N ASP A 307 -3.99 16.80 -0.52
CA ASP A 307 -4.53 17.79 -1.48
C ASP A 307 -3.74 17.81 -2.80
N GLU A 308 -2.42 17.69 -2.73
CA GLU A 308 -1.56 17.57 -3.92
C GLU A 308 -1.89 16.33 -4.77
N LEU A 309 -2.26 15.23 -4.13
CA LEU A 309 -2.60 13.97 -4.82
C LEU A 309 -4.04 13.96 -5.36
N LEU A 310 -4.97 14.59 -4.64
CA LEU A 310 -6.38 14.66 -5.04
C LEU A 310 -6.62 15.67 -6.17
N GLY A 311 -5.64 16.55 -6.47
CA GLY A 311 -5.76 17.57 -7.50
C GLY A 311 -6.70 18.71 -7.11
N PRO A 312 -6.99 19.67 -8.00
CA PRO A 312 -7.93 20.76 -7.72
C PRO A 312 -9.32 20.18 -7.44
N ALA A 313 -10.04 20.77 -6.45
CA ALA A 313 -11.41 20.37 -6.15
C ALA A 313 -12.25 20.51 -7.42
N ALA A 314 -13.03 19.48 -7.76
CA ALA A 314 -14.07 19.64 -8.75
C ALA A 314 -14.97 20.83 -8.33
N PRO A 315 -15.30 21.79 -9.22
CA PRO A 315 -16.20 22.87 -8.86
C PRO A 315 -17.49 22.24 -8.30
N GLY A 316 -17.84 22.60 -7.06
CA GLY A 316 -19.08 22.14 -6.44
C GLY A 316 -20.26 22.41 -7.36
N PRO A 317 -21.39 21.70 -7.23
CA PRO A 317 -22.54 21.95 -8.06
C PRO A 317 -22.90 23.44 -7.93
N VAL A 318 -22.81 24.16 -9.06
CA VAL A 318 -23.26 25.55 -9.14
C VAL A 318 -24.75 25.51 -8.84
N MET A 319 -25.14 25.96 -7.65
CA MET A 319 -26.55 26.16 -7.33
C MET A 319 -27.14 27.09 -8.39
N PRO A 320 -28.17 26.69 -9.12
CA PRO A 320 -28.78 27.58 -10.10
C PRO A 320 -29.25 28.85 -9.35
N GLN A 321 -28.72 29.99 -9.77
CA GLN A 321 -29.21 31.26 -9.25
C GLN A 321 -30.69 31.37 -9.60
N PRO A 322 -31.56 31.86 -8.67
CA PRO A 322 -32.94 32.09 -8.98
C PRO A 322 -33.01 33.04 -10.20
N ARG A 323 -33.73 32.63 -11.23
CA ARG A 323 -33.98 33.45 -12.40
C ARG A 323 -34.72 34.72 -11.90
N GLU A 324 -34.10 35.89 -12.10
CA GLU A 324 -34.80 37.17 -11.94
C GLU A 324 -36.04 37.11 -12.84
N VAL A 325 -37.22 37.21 -12.21
CA VAL A 325 -38.49 37.34 -12.91
C VAL A 325 -38.51 38.81 -13.43
N VAL A 326 -38.16 38.98 -14.70
CA VAL A 326 -38.36 40.24 -15.39
C VAL A 326 -39.85 40.45 -15.52
N THR A 327 -40.48 41.25 -14.65
CA THR A 327 -41.82 41.71 -14.80
C THR A 327 -41.90 42.74 -15.92
N ASN A 328 -42.55 42.35 -17.02
CA ASN A 328 -42.82 43.23 -18.16
C ASN A 328 -43.88 44.27 -17.70
N PRO A 329 -43.62 45.61 -17.77
CA PRO A 329 -44.65 46.58 -17.39
C PRO A 329 -45.79 46.57 -18.40
N CYS A 330 -46.98 46.33 -17.87
CA CYS A 330 -48.23 46.36 -18.60
C CYS A 330 -48.47 47.75 -19.22
N LYS A 331 -48.46 47.84 -20.56
CA LYS A 331 -48.88 49.02 -21.28
C LYS A 331 -50.39 49.22 -21.07
N SER A 332 -50.77 50.34 -20.44
CA SER A 332 -52.16 50.82 -20.37
C SER A 332 -52.66 51.16 -21.78
N PRO A 333 -53.91 50.87 -22.16
CA PRO A 333 -54.44 51.30 -23.43
C PRO A 333 -54.74 52.79 -23.40
N GLU A 334 -54.21 53.56 -24.35
CA GLU A 334 -54.59 54.93 -24.65
C GLU A 334 -56.04 54.97 -25.14
N ALA A 335 -56.84 55.80 -24.51
CA ALA A 335 -58.14 56.24 -25.01
C ALA A 335 -57.90 57.28 -26.12
N GLY A 336 -58.29 56.98 -27.32
CA GLY A 336 -58.37 57.91 -28.42
C GLY A 336 -59.77 58.46 -28.58
N PRO A 337 -59.98 59.57 -29.28
CA PRO A 337 -61.13 60.47 -29.13
C PRO A 337 -62.45 59.97 -29.67
#